data_08ee3d85dd5fc3434979452173c27b91
#
_entry.id   08ee3d85dd5fc3434979452173c27b91
#
_cell.length_a   1.000
_cell.length_b   1.000
_cell.length_c   1.000
_cell.angle_alpha   90.00
_cell.angle_beta   90.00
_cell.angle_gamma   90.00
#
_symmetry.space_group_name_H-M   'P 1'
#
loop_
_entity.id
_entity.type
_entity.pdbx_description
1 polymer ?
#
loop_
_entity_poly.entity_id
_entity_poly.type
_entity_poly.pdbx_seq_one_letter_code
_entity_poly.pdbx_strand_id
1 'polypeptide(L)'
;MRENLPLSESITPTCLQERRKMDRLGAFEKMLSDIKEQSEYENMKMQELKAHGKEKTATYRQFFGNKLMYEKILEMYKRYGLL
;
A
#
# COMPACT_ATOMS: atom_id res chain seq x y z
N MET A 1 21.78 21.16 -13.96
CA MET A 1 21.34 20.57 -13.82
C MET A 1 20.71 20.37 -13.58
N ARG A 2 20.53 20.27 -13.91
CA ARG A 2 19.83 19.69 -13.93
C ARG A 2 19.28 19.23 -13.72
N GLU A 3 19.44 19.40 -14.02
CA GLU A 3 18.88 18.66 -14.06
C GLU A 3 18.28 18.33 -14.02
N ASN A 4 18.67 18.64 -14.29
CA ASN A 4 18.06 18.07 -14.51
C ASN A 4 17.46 17.89 -14.77
N LEU A 5 17.64 17.82 -15.30
CA LEU A 5 17.12 17.63 -15.87
C LEU A 5 16.36 17.57 -16.19
N PRO A 6 16.32 17.18 -16.16
CA PRO A 6 15.20 16.97 -16.64
C PRO A 6 14.86 16.93 -17.89
N LEU A 7 15.36 16.95 -18.54
CA LEU A 7 15.11 17.00 -19.65
C LEU A 7 14.96 15.86 -20.42
N SER A 8 15.58 14.93 -20.15
CA SER A 8 15.46 13.69 -20.81
C SER A 8 14.09 13.16 -20.80
N GLU A 9 13.31 13.61 -19.91
CA GLU A 9 11.96 13.16 -19.86
C GLU A 9 11.13 13.69 -20.97
N SER A 10 11.48 14.86 -21.48
CA SER A 10 10.73 15.45 -22.55
C SER A 10 10.87 14.67 -23.82
N ILE A 11 11.82 13.78 -23.89
CA ILE A 11 12.03 13.03 -25.09
C ILE A 11 11.33 11.72 -25.06
N THR A 12 10.46 11.47 -24.24
CA THR A 12 9.88 10.17 -23.99
C THR A 12 9.43 9.46 -25.25
N PRO A 13 10.14 8.47 -25.74
CA PRO A 13 9.63 7.64 -26.79
C PRO A 13 8.50 6.77 -26.27
N THR A 14 7.70 6.30 -27.18
CA THR A 14 6.54 5.49 -26.83
C THR A 14 6.92 4.26 -26.00
N CYS A 15 8.00 3.62 -26.37
CA CYS A 15 8.41 2.41 -25.66
C CYS A 15 8.77 2.72 -24.21
N LEU A 16 9.32 3.90 -23.95
CA LEU A 16 9.65 4.28 -22.58
C LEU A 16 8.39 4.54 -21.77
N GLN A 17 7.38 5.14 -22.41
CA GLN A 17 6.12 5.37 -21.74
C GLN A 17 5.41 4.05 -21.39
N GLU A 18 5.47 3.10 -22.29
CA GLU A 18 4.91 1.79 -22.01
C GLU A 18 5.62 1.11 -20.87
N ARG A 19 6.93 1.24 -20.82
CA ARG A 19 7.73 0.67 -19.73
C ARG A 19 7.33 1.29 -18.41
N ARG A 20 7.12 2.59 -18.36
CA ARG A 20 6.66 3.26 -17.15
C ARG A 20 5.29 2.76 -16.70
N LYS A 21 4.41 2.51 -17.66
CA LYS A 21 3.09 1.98 -17.33
C LYS A 21 3.19 0.60 -16.71
N MET A 22 4.05 -0.24 -17.25
CA MET A 22 4.25 -1.57 -16.70
C MET A 22 4.87 -1.50 -15.32
N ASP A 23 5.84 -0.59 -15.13
CA ASP A 23 6.46 -0.41 -13.83
C ASP A 23 5.44 0.07 -12.81
N ARG A 24 4.56 0.96 -13.20
CA ARG A 24 3.51 1.44 -12.31
C ARG A 24 2.55 0.33 -11.93
N LEU A 25 2.16 -0.48 -12.88
CA LEU A 25 1.26 -1.58 -12.62
C LEU A 25 1.91 -2.58 -11.66
N GLY A 26 3.16 -2.91 -11.90
CA GLY A 26 3.90 -3.81 -11.03
C GLY A 26 4.02 -3.26 -9.62
N ALA A 27 4.33 -1.97 -9.50
CA ALA A 27 4.43 -1.32 -8.21
C ALA A 27 3.08 -1.30 -7.50
N PHE A 28 2.03 -1.08 -8.26
CA PHE A 28 0.68 -1.05 -7.73
C PHE A 28 0.27 -2.42 -7.18
N GLU A 29 0.57 -3.46 -7.94
CA GLU A 29 0.27 -4.81 -7.51
C GLU A 29 1.07 -5.22 -6.29
N LYS A 30 2.33 -4.80 -6.25
CA LYS A 30 3.16 -5.05 -5.08
C LYS A 30 2.62 -4.33 -3.86
N MET A 31 2.18 -3.09 -4.02
CA MET A 31 1.59 -2.34 -2.93
C MET A 31 0.34 -3.03 -2.40
N LEU A 32 -0.50 -3.53 -3.30
CA LEU A 32 -1.70 -4.25 -2.90
C LEU A 32 -1.35 -5.50 -2.10
N SER A 33 -0.37 -6.26 -2.56
CA SER A 33 0.09 -7.45 -1.88
C SER A 33 0.66 -7.10 -0.50
N ASP A 34 1.46 -6.05 -0.42
CA ASP A 34 2.06 -5.61 0.84
C ASP A 34 0.99 -5.17 1.83
N ILE A 35 -0.04 -4.46 1.35
CA ILE A 35 -1.13 -4.02 2.21
C ILE A 35 -1.85 -5.23 2.80
N LYS A 36 -2.12 -6.24 1.99
CA LYS A 36 -2.78 -7.45 2.46
C LYS A 36 -1.95 -8.16 3.52
N GLU A 37 -0.67 -8.32 3.27
CA GLU A 37 0.23 -8.99 4.21
C GLU A 37 0.33 -8.21 5.51
N GLN A 38 0.50 -6.90 5.41
CA GLN A 38 0.62 -6.05 6.58
C GLN A 38 -0.67 -6.07 7.40
N SER A 39 -1.80 -6.06 6.72
CA SER A 39 -3.11 -6.11 7.39
C SER A 39 -3.26 -7.40 8.18
N GLU A 40 -2.90 -8.52 7.57
CA GLU A 40 -2.99 -9.81 8.24
C GLU A 40 -2.05 -9.89 9.44
N TYR A 41 -0.84 -9.40 9.28
CA TYR A 41 0.15 -9.41 10.35
C TYR A 41 -0.35 -8.60 11.54
N GLU A 42 -0.86 -7.39 11.28
CA GLU A 42 -1.32 -6.52 12.36
C GLU A 42 -2.59 -7.05 13.01
N ASN A 43 -3.46 -7.70 12.24
CA ASN A 43 -4.61 -8.36 12.83
C ASN A 43 -4.20 -9.45 13.82
N MET A 44 -3.18 -10.22 13.48
CA MET A 44 -2.66 -11.22 14.39
C MET A 44 -2.11 -10.58 15.65
N LYS A 45 -1.39 -9.46 15.51
CA LYS A 45 -0.86 -8.75 16.66
C LYS A 45 -1.96 -8.19 17.55
N MET A 46 -3.04 -7.69 16.94
CA MET A 46 -4.18 -7.20 17.69
C MET A 46 -4.83 -8.30 18.49
N GLN A 47 -4.99 -9.48 17.88
CA GLN A 47 -5.57 -10.60 18.58
C GLN A 47 -4.69 -11.04 19.75
N GLU A 48 -3.38 -11.04 19.56
CA GLU A 48 -2.45 -11.33 20.63
C GLU A 48 -2.60 -10.38 21.80
N LEU A 49 -2.63 -9.08 21.50
CA LEU A 49 -2.78 -8.07 22.55
C LEU A 49 -4.11 -8.21 23.26
N LYS A 50 -5.16 -8.51 22.51
CA LYS A 50 -6.48 -8.68 23.10
C LYS A 50 -6.50 -9.91 24.01
N ALA A 51 -5.85 -10.98 23.59
CA ALA A 51 -5.79 -12.20 24.39
C ALA A 51 -5.06 -11.96 25.72
N HIS A 52 -4.16 -11.00 25.76
CA HIS A 52 -3.42 -10.65 26.99
C HIS A 52 -4.06 -9.46 27.74
N GLY A 53 -5.26 -9.07 27.36
CA GLY A 53 -5.96 -7.97 28.02
C GLY A 53 -5.35 -6.61 27.77
N LYS A 54 -4.64 -6.45 26.67
CA LYS A 54 -3.95 -5.19 26.37
C LYS A 54 -4.66 -4.36 25.34
N GLU A 55 -5.98 -4.43 25.29
CA GLU A 55 -6.78 -3.73 24.30
C GLU A 55 -6.75 -2.21 24.46
N LYS A 56 -6.40 -1.74 25.64
CA LYS A 56 -6.40 -0.29 25.90
C LYS A 56 -5.02 0.34 25.75
N THR A 57 -4.05 -0.40 25.25
CA THR A 57 -2.72 0.14 25.05
C THR A 57 -2.68 1.01 23.79
N ALA A 58 -1.72 1.92 23.76
CA ALA A 58 -1.52 2.77 22.60
C ALA A 58 -1.18 1.94 21.37
N THR A 59 -0.41 0.87 21.57
CA THR A 59 -0.03 -0.02 20.47
C THR A 59 -1.26 -0.67 19.85
N TYR A 60 -2.18 -1.16 20.65
CA TYR A 60 -3.41 -1.75 20.13
C TYR A 60 -4.22 -0.73 19.36
N ARG A 61 -4.34 0.48 19.90
CA ARG A 61 -5.09 1.53 19.21
C ARG A 61 -4.48 1.89 17.87
N GLN A 62 -3.16 1.89 17.80
CA GLN A 62 -2.49 2.19 16.55
C GLN A 62 -2.77 1.10 15.51
N PHE A 63 -2.69 -0.17 15.91
CA PHE A 63 -3.02 -1.27 15.01
C PHE A 63 -4.47 -1.19 14.56
N PHE A 64 -5.37 -0.84 15.47
CA PHE A 64 -6.78 -0.73 15.13
C PHE A 64 -7.01 0.38 14.11
N GLY A 65 -6.36 1.53 14.28
CA GLY A 65 -6.44 2.60 13.31
C GLY A 65 -5.90 2.18 11.95
N ASN A 66 -4.77 1.47 11.95
CA ASN A 66 -4.20 0.95 10.72
C ASN A 66 -5.14 -0.03 10.04
N LYS A 67 -5.81 -0.87 10.82
CA LYS A 67 -6.76 -1.83 10.28
C LYS A 67 -7.88 -1.13 9.52
N LEU A 68 -8.43 -0.07 10.10
CA LEU A 68 -9.49 0.70 9.45
C LEU A 68 -8.98 1.33 8.15
N MET A 69 -7.76 1.82 8.15
CA MET A 69 -7.16 2.41 6.97
C MET A 69 -6.98 1.37 5.88
N TYR A 70 -6.44 0.19 6.22
CA TYR A 70 -6.25 -0.87 5.24
C TYR A 70 -7.58 -1.35 4.66
N GLU A 71 -8.60 -1.47 5.50
CA GLU A 71 -9.92 -1.88 5.03
C GLU A 71 -10.48 -0.88 4.02
N LYS A 72 -10.30 0.39 4.29
CA LYS A 72 -10.76 1.42 3.39
C LYS A 72 -10.02 1.38 2.06
N ILE A 73 -8.72 1.19 2.10
CA ILE A 73 -7.92 1.09 0.89
C ILE A 73 -8.34 -0.12 0.07
N LEU A 74 -8.50 -1.26 0.72
CA LEU A 74 -8.88 -2.48 0.02
C LEU A 74 -10.29 -2.36 -0.56
N GLU A 75 -11.17 -1.67 0.12
CA GLU A 75 -12.50 -1.41 -0.39
C GLU A 75 -12.45 -0.59 -1.67
N MET A 76 -11.59 0.41 -1.71
CA MET A 76 -11.43 1.21 -2.91
C MET A 76 -10.88 0.39 -4.08
N TYR A 77 -9.89 -0.47 -3.81
CA TYR A 77 -9.39 -1.37 -4.84
C TYR A 77 -10.50 -2.25 -5.39
N LYS A 78 -11.32 -2.78 -4.50
CA LYS A 78 -12.42 -3.63 -4.89
C LYS A 78 -13.45 -2.87 -5.72
N ARG A 79 -13.72 -1.62 -5.34
CA ARG A 79 -14.67 -0.78 -6.05
C ARG A 79 -14.24 -0.53 -7.49
N TYR A 80 -12.95 -0.44 -7.71
CA TYR A 80 -12.41 -0.21 -9.05
C TYR A 80 -12.09 -1.50 -9.79
N GLY A 81 -12.51 -2.63 -9.25
CA GLY A 81 -12.32 -3.90 -9.90
C GLY A 81 -10.89 -4.41 -9.88
N LEU A 82 -10.10 -3.96 -8.92
CA LEU A 82 -8.68 -4.34 -8.83
C LEU A 82 -8.45 -5.48 -7.85
N LEU A 83 -9.48 -5.93 -7.19
CA LEU A 83 -9.41 -7.07 -6.28
C LEU A 83 -10.29 -8.19 -6.77
#